data_b7a1a5e8f3988a11614597cd23d68908
#
_entry.id   b7a1a5e8f3988a11614597cd23d68908
#
_cell.length_a   1.000
_cell.length_b   1.000
_cell.length_c   1.000
_cell.angle_alpha   90.00
_cell.angle_beta   90.00
_cell.angle_gamma   90.00
#
_symmetry.space_group_name_H-M   'P 1'
#
loop_
_entity.id
_entity.type
_entity.pdbx_description
1 polymer ?
#
loop_
_entity_poly.entity_id
_entity_poly.type
_entity_poly.pdbx_seq_one_letter_code
_entity_poly.pdbx_strand_id
1 'polypeptide(L)' 'MQQSTHLAKPETLPEDITSPRAKLVYLYLDVTEDATVEDLQSCLDMRKIDLFSVLNSLTGAGHVSLDDGTYTVAA' A
#
# COMPACT_ATOMS: atom_id res chain seq x y z
N MET A 1 3.50 23.17 16.89
CA MET A 1 3.24 22.75 16.50
C MET A 1 3.48 22.24 15.96
N GLN A 2 3.57 22.09 15.87
CA GLN A 2 3.58 21.60 15.30
C GLN A 2 3.82 20.90 14.80
N GLN A 3 4.17 20.67 15.00
CA GLN A 3 4.20 19.94 14.56
C GLN A 3 4.20 19.38 13.94
N SER A 4 4.19 19.29 14.10
CA SER A 4 4.02 18.61 13.50
C SER A 4 4.16 18.36 12.67
N THR A 5 4.23 18.62 12.57
CA THR A 5 4.18 18.26 11.79
C THR A 5 4.78 17.68 11.06
N HIS A 6 5.26 17.45 11.14
CA HIS A 6 5.91 16.78 10.59
C HIS A 6 5.81 15.58 10.37
N LEU A 7 5.39 15.41 10.85
CA LEU A 7 5.14 14.28 10.59
C LEU A 7 4.59 14.00 9.45
N ALA A 8 4.33 14.81 9.06
CA ALA A 8 3.63 14.80 7.95
C ALA A 8 4.10 13.94 6.86
N LYS A 9 5.31 13.73 6.68
CA LYS A 9 5.74 12.97 5.60
C LYS A 9 6.28 11.68 6.08
N PRO A 10 5.54 10.57 5.92
CA PRO A 10 6.04 9.30 6.38
C PRO A 10 7.28 8.94 5.59
N GLU A 11 8.31 8.65 6.29
CA GLU A 11 9.56 8.33 5.64
C GLU A 11 9.53 6.98 4.97
N THR A 12 8.58 6.15 5.36
CA THR A 12 8.46 4.83 4.78
C THR A 12 7.72 4.82 3.46
N LEU A 13 7.10 5.93 3.08
CA LEU A 13 6.33 5.98 1.85
C LEU A 13 7.24 6.33 0.68
N PRO A 14 7.41 5.44 -0.29
CA PRO A 14 8.25 5.73 -1.44
C PRO A 14 7.71 6.92 -2.24
N GLU A 15 8.62 7.73 -2.74
CA GLU A 15 8.23 8.95 -3.45
C GLU A 15 7.65 8.68 -4.82
N ASP A 16 7.97 7.54 -5.41
CA ASP A 16 7.46 7.22 -6.73
C ASP A 16 6.05 6.64 -6.70
N ILE A 17 5.47 6.47 -5.52
CA ILE A 17 4.06 6.10 -5.41
C ILE A 17 3.27 7.40 -5.47
N THR A 18 2.73 7.70 -6.65
CA THR A 18 2.05 8.98 -6.86
C THR A 18 0.54 8.87 -6.86
N SER A 19 0.00 7.70 -7.14
CA SER A 19 -1.44 7.49 -7.17
C SER A 19 -2.00 7.48 -5.75
N PRO A 20 -3.09 8.22 -5.47
CA PRO A 20 -3.70 8.19 -4.14
C PRO A 20 -4.13 6.79 -3.72
N ARG A 21 -4.64 6.00 -4.66
CA ARG A 21 -5.04 4.63 -4.34
C ARG A 21 -3.83 3.78 -4.00
N ALA A 22 -2.74 3.94 -4.74
CA ALA A 22 -1.53 3.18 -4.45
C ALA A 22 -0.96 3.55 -3.10
N LYS A 23 -1.00 4.83 -2.75
CA LYS A 23 -0.55 5.27 -1.44
C LYS A 23 -1.38 4.64 -0.34
N LEU A 24 -2.69 4.60 -0.53
CA LEU A 24 -3.59 4.04 0.46
C LEU A 24 -3.31 2.55 0.67
N VAL A 25 -3.17 1.80 -0.41
CA VAL A 25 -2.89 0.37 -0.33
C VAL A 25 -1.55 0.13 0.35
N TYR A 26 -0.53 0.89 -0.04
CA TYR A 26 0.79 0.74 0.54
C TYR A 26 0.76 1.00 2.04
N LEU A 27 0.11 2.08 2.46
CA LEU A 27 0.05 2.43 3.88
C LEU A 27 -0.74 1.40 4.68
N TYR A 28 -1.80 0.87 4.09
CA TYR A 28 -2.57 -0.17 4.75
C TYR A 28 -1.69 -1.40 5.00
N LEU A 29 -0.94 -1.81 3.98
CA LEU A 29 -0.06 -2.96 4.12
C LEU A 29 1.06 -2.70 5.13
N ASP A 30 1.55 -1.47 5.16
CA ASP A 30 2.59 -1.11 6.11
C ASP A 30 2.10 -1.25 7.56
N VAL A 31 0.85 -0.87 7.80
CA VAL A 31 0.28 -0.93 9.13
C VAL A 31 -0.10 -2.35 9.52
N THR A 32 -0.70 -3.10 8.60
CA THR A 32 -1.17 -4.45 8.92
C THR A 32 -0.11 -5.51 8.75
N GLU A 33 0.99 -5.16 8.09
CA GLU A 33 2.13 -6.03 7.81
C GLU A 33 1.86 -6.99 6.67
N ASP A 34 0.67 -7.56 6.57
CA ASP A 34 0.31 -8.38 5.43
C ASP A 34 -1.20 -8.34 5.24
N ALA A 35 -1.64 -8.70 4.04
CA ALA A 35 -3.05 -8.77 3.74
C ALA A 35 -3.28 -9.52 2.44
N THR A 36 -4.43 -10.17 2.34
CA THR A 36 -4.87 -10.78 1.10
C THR A 36 -5.64 -9.77 0.29
N VAL A 37 -5.92 -10.11 -0.98
CA VAL A 37 -6.75 -9.25 -1.82
C VAL A 37 -8.13 -9.05 -1.18
N GLU A 38 -8.69 -10.11 -0.61
CA GLU A 38 -9.99 -10.01 0.03
C GLU A 38 -9.98 -9.04 1.20
N ASP A 39 -8.91 -9.08 1.99
CA ASP A 39 -8.76 -8.14 3.10
C ASP A 39 -8.72 -6.71 2.60
N LEU A 40 -7.91 -6.47 1.57
CA LEU A 40 -7.77 -5.13 1.01
C LEU A 40 -9.07 -4.65 0.41
N GLN A 41 -9.77 -5.53 -0.29
CA GLN A 41 -11.02 -5.18 -0.92
C GLN A 41 -12.06 -4.78 0.10
N SER A 42 -12.16 -5.54 1.18
CA SER A 42 -13.13 -5.26 2.24
C SER A 42 -12.82 -3.98 2.98
N CYS A 43 -11.56 -3.75 3.29
CA CYS A 43 -11.18 -2.63 4.12
C CYS A 43 -11.09 -1.32 3.35
N LEU A 44 -10.70 -1.38 2.09
CA LEU A 44 -10.46 -0.17 1.30
C LEU A 44 -11.61 0.15 0.36
N ASP A 45 -12.61 -0.72 0.29
CA ASP A 45 -13.79 -0.50 -0.53
C ASP A 45 -13.42 -0.22 -1.99
N MET A 46 -12.48 -1.00 -2.51
CA MET A 46 -12.03 -0.87 -3.88
C MET A 46 -12.52 -2.04 -4.71
N ARG A 47 -12.76 -1.79 -5.99
CA ARG A 47 -13.10 -2.88 -6.88
C ARG A 47 -11.87 -3.75 -7.12
N LYS A 48 -12.10 -5.03 -7.33
CA LYS A 48 -11.01 -5.97 -7.47
C LYS A 48 -10.09 -5.61 -8.63
N ILE A 49 -10.67 -5.16 -9.74
CA ILE A 49 -9.86 -4.81 -10.91
C ILE A 49 -8.95 -3.61 -10.63
N ASP A 50 -9.47 -2.63 -9.89
CA ASP A 50 -8.67 -1.47 -9.53
C ASP A 50 -7.57 -1.87 -8.54
N LEU A 51 -7.92 -2.74 -7.62
CA LEU A 51 -6.96 -3.19 -6.61
C LEU A 51 -5.82 -3.98 -7.24
N PHE A 52 -6.14 -4.89 -8.17
CA PHE A 52 -5.10 -5.64 -8.85
C PHE A 52 -4.18 -4.74 -9.66
N SER A 53 -4.74 -3.71 -10.28
CA SER A 53 -3.93 -2.77 -11.03
C SER A 53 -2.93 -2.07 -10.12
N VAL A 54 -3.38 -1.62 -8.96
CA VAL A 54 -2.52 -0.97 -7.98
C VAL A 54 -1.47 -1.95 -7.45
N LEU A 55 -1.89 -3.15 -7.10
CA LEU A 55 -0.96 -4.13 -6.54
C LEU A 55 0.10 -4.54 -7.56
N ASN A 56 -0.29 -4.68 -8.83
CA ASN A 56 0.68 -4.98 -9.87
C ASN A 56 1.71 -3.87 -10.01
N SER A 57 1.28 -2.62 -9.92
CA SER A 57 2.20 -1.51 -9.98
C SER A 57 3.17 -1.52 -8.81
N LEU A 58 2.64 -1.77 -7.63
CA LEU A 58 3.48 -1.77 -6.42
C LEU A 58 4.47 -2.94 -6.42
N THR A 59 4.03 -4.12 -6.83
CA THR A 59 4.92 -5.26 -6.90
C THR A 59 5.95 -5.09 -8.01
N GLY A 60 5.54 -4.54 -9.14
CA GLY A 60 6.45 -4.31 -10.25
C GLY A 60 7.53 -3.31 -9.90
N ALA A 61 7.22 -2.34 -9.05
CA ALA A 61 8.19 -1.35 -8.61
C ALA A 61 9.04 -1.82 -7.44
N GLY A 62 8.73 -3.00 -6.88
CA GLY A 62 9.50 -3.52 -5.77
C GLY A 62 9.10 -3.02 -4.41
N HIS A 63 7.97 -2.34 -4.31
CA HIS A 63 7.52 -1.81 -3.02
C HIS A 63 6.73 -2.82 -2.21
N VAL A 64 6.14 -3.77 -2.88
CA VAL A 64 5.28 -4.77 -2.26
C VAL A 64 5.64 -6.13 -2.83
N SER A 65 5.55 -7.16 -2.02
CA SER A 65 5.81 -8.54 -2.44
C SER A 65 4.55 -9.36 -2.30
N LEU A 66 4.38 -10.32 -3.19
CA LEU A 66 3.29 -11.28 -3.13
C LEU A 66 3.90 -12.64 -2.80
N ASP A 67 3.42 -13.27 -1.74
CA ASP A 67 3.91 -14.56 -1.32
C ASP A 67 2.74 -15.39 -0.84
N ASP A 68 2.43 -16.47 -1.58
CA ASP A 68 1.38 -17.41 -1.19
C ASP A 68 0.04 -16.71 -0.97
N GLY A 69 -0.29 -15.80 -1.87
CA GLY A 69 -1.57 -15.10 -1.82
C GLY A 69 -1.62 -13.94 -0.86
N THR A 70 -0.54 -13.63 -0.19
CA THR A 70 -0.48 -12.56 0.78
C THR A 70 0.47 -11.47 0.30
N TYR A 71 0.02 -10.22 0.38
CA TYR A 71 0.84 -9.07 0.00
C TYR A 71 1.47 -8.46 1.23
N THR A 72 2.75 -8.12 1.13
CA THR A 72 3.49 -7.47 2.22
C THR A 72 4.32 -6.35 1.65
N VAL A 73 4.64 -5.37 2.49
CA VAL A 73 5.56 -4.31 2.10
C VAL A 73 6.96 -4.91 2.01
N ALA A 74 7.62 -4.67 0.90
CA ALA A 74 8.98 -5.18 0.70
C ALA A 74 9.93 -4.36 1.56
N ALA A 75 10.84 -5.04 2.19
CA ALA A 75 11.80 -4.40 3.08
C ALA A 75 12.91 -3.70 2.29
#